data_03fa9d0ebf74b41e3116d4ddc3e55806
#
_entry.id   03fa9d0ebf74b41e3116d4ddc3e55806
#
_cell.length_a   1.000
_cell.length_b   1.000
_cell.length_c   1.000
_cell.angle_alpha   90.00
_cell.angle_beta   90.00
_cell.angle_gamma   90.00
#
_symmetry.space_group_name_H-M   'P 1'
#
loop_
_entity.id
_entity.type
_entity.pdbx_description
1 polymer ?
#
loop_
_entity_poly.entity_id
_entity_poly.type
_entity_poly.pdbx_seq_one_letter_code
_entity_poly.pdbx_strand_id
1 'polypeptide(L)'
;MEQFTVQLNNATCTVCIGAGVLGRAGALLRQHVPQVRRWALAADEAVSAFYGEWVQGSLRAAGLESRLFLLPQGESAKTPEAWVSLCRRILDSGFDRSCGVVTLGGGACGDAAGFAAASLLRGVPLAHIPTTLLA
;
A
#
# COMPACT_ATOMS: atom_id res chain seq x y z
N MET A 1 -6.49 7.49 18.51
CA MET A 1 -6.19 7.65 17.05
C MET A 1 -6.70 8.99 16.59
N GLU A 2 -5.84 9.79 16.04
CA GLU A 2 -6.22 11.04 15.40
C GLU A 2 -6.45 10.80 13.91
N GLN A 3 -7.42 11.50 13.35
CA GLN A 3 -7.76 11.43 11.94
C GLN A 3 -8.00 12.82 11.41
N PHE A 4 -7.41 13.14 10.25
CA PHE A 4 -7.67 14.39 9.56
C PHE A 4 -7.67 14.17 8.05
N THR A 5 -8.25 15.11 7.34
CA THR A 5 -8.46 15.03 5.91
C THR A 5 -7.76 16.17 5.21
N VAL A 6 -6.97 15.83 4.20
CA VAL A 6 -6.31 16.79 3.32
C VAL A 6 -7.10 16.85 2.01
N GLN A 7 -7.55 18.04 1.66
CA GLN A 7 -8.20 18.28 0.37
C GLN A 7 -7.14 18.56 -0.68
N LEU A 8 -7.16 17.79 -1.74
CA LEU A 8 -6.40 18.00 -2.96
C LEU A 8 -7.34 18.53 -4.04
N ASN A 9 -6.81 19.03 -5.15
CA ASN A 9 -7.64 19.65 -6.19
C ASN A 9 -8.80 18.76 -6.68
N ASN A 10 -8.55 17.48 -6.87
CA ASN A 10 -9.56 16.51 -7.36
C ASN A 10 -9.67 15.27 -6.48
N ALA A 11 -9.07 15.25 -5.31
CA ALA A 11 -9.05 14.09 -4.45
C ALA A 11 -9.00 14.48 -2.98
N THR A 12 -9.35 13.54 -2.15
CA THR A 12 -9.30 13.67 -0.70
C THR A 12 -8.36 12.61 -0.15
N CYS A 13 -7.42 13.01 0.70
CA CYS A 13 -6.55 12.09 1.40
C CYS A 13 -6.91 12.08 2.89
N THR A 14 -7.20 10.92 3.43
CA THR A 14 -7.42 10.75 4.88
C THR A 14 -6.15 10.22 5.53
N VAL A 15 -5.70 10.88 6.59
CA VAL A 15 -4.53 10.50 7.37
C VAL A 15 -4.99 10.05 8.75
N CYS A 16 -4.53 8.88 9.18
CA CYS A 16 -4.83 8.29 10.48
C CYS A 16 -3.52 8.07 11.24
N ILE A 17 -3.41 8.63 12.44
CA ILE A 17 -2.20 8.55 13.27
C ILE A 17 -2.57 8.07 14.67
N GLY A 18 -1.80 7.14 15.20
CA GLY A 18 -2.00 6.70 16.59
C GLY A 18 -1.36 5.36 16.89
N ALA A 19 -1.22 5.08 18.17
CA ALA A 19 -0.75 3.79 18.64
C ALA A 19 -1.72 2.68 18.19
N GLY A 20 -1.17 1.56 17.70
CA GLY A 20 -1.97 0.42 17.28
C GLY A 20 -2.71 0.59 15.94
N VAL A 21 -2.53 1.72 15.23
CA VAL A 21 -3.20 1.97 13.93
C VAL A 21 -2.92 0.89 12.90
N LEU A 22 -1.73 0.28 12.94
CA LEU A 22 -1.34 -0.79 12.04
C LEU A 22 -2.28 -2.01 12.14
N GLY A 23 -2.67 -2.40 13.34
CA GLY A 23 -3.63 -3.49 13.56
C GLY A 23 -5.04 -3.18 13.04
N ARG A 24 -5.33 -1.91 12.74
CA ARG A 24 -6.61 -1.44 12.20
C ARG A 24 -6.55 -1.15 10.70
N ALA A 25 -5.42 -1.42 10.04
CA ALA A 25 -5.22 -1.10 8.62
C ALA A 25 -6.35 -1.63 7.74
N GLY A 26 -6.73 -2.89 7.91
CA GLY A 26 -7.83 -3.48 7.14
C GLY A 26 -9.18 -2.78 7.34
N ALA A 27 -9.53 -2.46 8.59
CA ALA A 27 -10.77 -1.75 8.90
C ALA A 27 -10.79 -0.34 8.30
N LEU A 28 -9.65 0.37 8.36
CA LEU A 28 -9.49 1.70 7.78
C LEU A 28 -9.59 1.66 6.25
N LEU A 29 -8.94 0.69 5.61
CA LEU A 29 -9.05 0.51 4.16
C LEU A 29 -10.50 0.24 3.74
N ARG A 30 -11.22 -0.62 4.47
CA ARG A 30 -12.64 -0.87 4.20
C ARG A 30 -13.50 0.36 4.36
N GLN A 31 -13.20 1.18 5.36
CA GLN A 31 -13.96 2.40 5.65
C GLN A 31 -13.74 3.47 4.59
N HIS A 32 -12.48 3.71 4.19
CA HIS A 32 -12.12 4.83 3.33
C HIS A 32 -12.07 4.49 1.83
N VAL A 33 -11.91 3.21 1.49
CA VAL A 33 -11.85 2.72 0.09
C VAL A 33 -12.75 1.49 -0.05
N PRO A 34 -14.06 1.62 0.22
CA PRO A 34 -14.96 0.48 0.32
C PRO A 34 -15.15 -0.31 -0.99
N GLN A 35 -14.84 0.29 -2.12
CA GLN A 35 -14.93 -0.35 -3.44
C GLN A 35 -13.82 -1.36 -3.71
N VAL A 36 -12.70 -1.30 -2.96
CA VAL A 36 -11.56 -2.20 -3.14
C VAL A 36 -11.65 -3.36 -2.17
N ARG A 37 -11.65 -4.59 -2.70
CA ARG A 37 -11.67 -5.82 -1.90
C ARG A 37 -10.35 -6.58 -1.94
N ARG A 38 -9.52 -6.30 -2.93
CA ARG A 38 -8.26 -7.00 -3.16
C ARG A 38 -7.11 -6.01 -3.25
N TRP A 39 -6.11 -6.19 -2.40
CA TRP A 39 -5.01 -5.26 -2.23
C TRP A 39 -3.66 -5.91 -2.57
N ALA A 40 -2.90 -5.27 -3.42
CA ALA A 40 -1.48 -5.57 -3.60
C ALA A 40 -0.70 -4.86 -2.48
N LEU A 41 -0.19 -5.62 -1.53
CA LEU A 41 0.67 -5.12 -0.46
C LEU A 41 2.10 -5.05 -0.97
N ALA A 42 2.52 -3.86 -1.38
CA ALA A 42 3.89 -3.60 -1.82
C ALA A 42 4.74 -3.18 -0.60
N ALA A 43 5.71 -3.97 -0.22
CA ALA A 43 6.44 -3.76 1.01
C ALA A 43 7.95 -3.79 0.79
N ASP A 44 8.66 -2.90 1.50
CA ASP A 44 10.11 -3.01 1.67
C ASP A 44 10.44 -4.37 2.30
N GLU A 45 11.39 -5.10 1.72
CA GLU A 45 11.71 -6.47 2.15
C GLU A 45 12.15 -6.54 3.61
N ALA A 46 12.91 -5.55 4.10
CA ALA A 46 13.34 -5.52 5.50
C ALA A 46 12.18 -5.20 6.44
N VAL A 47 11.33 -4.25 6.09
CA VAL A 47 10.16 -3.86 6.89
C VAL A 47 9.12 -4.98 6.90
N SER A 48 8.92 -5.65 5.77
CA SER A 48 7.98 -6.77 5.66
C SER A 48 8.29 -7.91 6.62
N ALA A 49 9.57 -8.16 6.90
CA ALA A 49 9.98 -9.20 7.85
C ALA A 49 9.41 -8.98 9.27
N PHE A 50 9.16 -7.72 9.64
CA PHE A 50 8.61 -7.36 10.96
C PHE A 50 7.10 -7.16 10.95
N TYR A 51 6.55 -6.55 9.91
CA TYR A 51 5.18 -6.05 9.90
C TYR A 51 4.29 -6.63 8.81
N GLY A 52 4.84 -7.33 7.83
CA GLY A 52 4.09 -7.83 6.68
C GLY A 52 2.93 -8.75 7.07
N GLU A 53 3.20 -9.75 7.90
CA GLU A 53 2.18 -10.69 8.37
C GLU A 53 1.11 -9.99 9.23
N TRP A 54 1.50 -9.02 10.02
CA TRP A 54 0.55 -8.27 10.84
C TRP A 54 -0.42 -7.45 9.98
N VAL A 55 0.11 -6.77 8.96
CA VAL A 55 -0.75 -6.02 8.01
C VAL A 55 -1.68 -6.98 7.26
N GLN A 56 -1.16 -8.08 6.71
CA GLN A 56 -2.01 -9.06 6.01
C GLN A 56 -3.07 -9.66 6.93
N GLY A 57 -2.73 -9.93 8.18
CA GLY A 57 -3.68 -10.39 9.20
C GLY A 57 -4.80 -9.38 9.46
N SER A 58 -4.44 -8.09 9.55
CA SER A 58 -5.43 -7.00 9.71
C SER A 58 -6.37 -6.90 8.50
N LEU A 59 -5.84 -7.01 7.28
CA LEU A 59 -6.66 -7.00 6.07
C LEU A 59 -7.60 -8.20 6.03
N ARG A 60 -7.10 -9.39 6.31
CA ARG A 60 -7.89 -10.63 6.36
C ARG A 60 -9.02 -10.54 7.39
N ALA A 61 -8.73 -10.03 8.58
CA ALA A 61 -9.74 -9.83 9.63
C ALA A 61 -10.85 -8.87 9.21
N ALA A 62 -10.57 -7.93 8.32
CA ALA A 62 -11.55 -7.01 7.73
C ALA A 62 -12.27 -7.59 6.50
N GLY A 63 -12.03 -8.84 6.12
CA GLY A 63 -12.61 -9.47 4.94
C GLY A 63 -12.03 -8.98 3.62
N LEU A 64 -10.79 -8.47 3.65
CA LEU A 64 -10.04 -8.06 2.46
C LEU A 64 -9.03 -9.12 2.06
N GLU A 65 -8.89 -9.34 0.76
CA GLU A 65 -7.82 -10.15 0.21
C GLU A 65 -6.55 -9.30 0.04
N SER A 66 -5.39 -9.89 0.31
CA SER A 66 -4.11 -9.26 0.04
C SER A 66 -3.08 -10.26 -0.42
N ARG A 67 -2.17 -9.78 -1.25
CA ARG A 67 -0.97 -10.51 -1.65
C ARG A 67 0.25 -9.62 -1.47
N LEU A 68 1.29 -10.19 -0.89
CA LEU A 68 2.55 -9.49 -0.63
C LEU A 68 3.43 -9.48 -1.87
N PHE A 69 3.95 -8.30 -2.19
CA PHE A 69 4.94 -8.06 -3.24
C PHE A 69 6.11 -7.31 -2.62
N LEU A 70 7.26 -7.95 -2.56
CA LEU A 70 8.46 -7.34 -1.96
C LEU A 70 9.12 -6.39 -2.95
N LEU A 71 9.57 -5.25 -2.43
CA LEU A 71 10.46 -4.31 -3.10
C LEU A 71 11.85 -4.38 -2.48
N PRO A 72 12.91 -4.11 -3.28
CA PRO A 72 14.26 -3.98 -2.74
C PRO A 72 14.32 -2.96 -1.62
N GLN A 73 15.21 -3.17 -0.66
CA GLN A 73 15.39 -2.27 0.47
C GLN A 73 15.93 -0.90 0.02
N GLY A 74 15.37 0.16 0.58
CA GLY A 74 15.85 1.54 0.42
C GLY A 74 15.76 2.05 -1.02
N GLU A 75 16.70 2.89 -1.44
CA GLU A 75 16.71 3.58 -2.73
C GLU A 75 16.80 2.62 -3.94
N SER A 76 17.20 1.37 -3.74
CA SER A 76 17.17 0.33 -4.78
C SER A 76 15.76 0.05 -5.33
N ALA A 77 14.72 0.43 -4.60
CA ALA A 77 13.34 0.35 -5.06
C ALA A 77 13.02 1.40 -6.12
N LYS A 78 13.75 2.51 -6.17
CA LYS A 78 13.51 3.64 -7.09
C LYS A 78 14.23 3.47 -8.44
N THR A 79 14.09 2.31 -9.05
CA THR A 79 14.64 2.04 -10.37
C THR A 79 13.53 1.66 -11.36
N PRO A 80 13.70 1.92 -12.67
CA PRO A 80 12.74 1.45 -13.68
C PRO A 80 12.53 -0.06 -13.63
N GLU A 81 13.58 -0.82 -13.37
CA GLU A 81 13.54 -2.29 -13.28
C GLU A 81 12.67 -2.75 -12.11
N ALA A 82 12.83 -2.14 -10.94
CA ALA A 82 12.02 -2.46 -9.75
C ALA A 82 10.54 -2.12 -9.98
N TRP A 83 10.24 -0.97 -10.56
CA TRP A 83 8.89 -0.56 -10.92
C TRP A 83 8.26 -1.52 -11.93
N VAL A 84 8.93 -1.81 -13.03
CA VAL A 84 8.42 -2.74 -14.06
C VAL A 84 8.20 -4.13 -13.47
N SER A 85 9.15 -4.62 -12.67
CA SER A 85 9.03 -5.91 -11.97
C SER A 85 7.81 -5.95 -11.07
N LEU A 86 7.59 -4.90 -10.27
CA LEU A 86 6.43 -4.82 -9.38
C LEU A 86 5.11 -4.88 -10.18
N CYS A 87 4.98 -4.05 -11.21
CA CYS A 87 3.79 -4.04 -12.06
C CYS A 87 3.52 -5.40 -12.70
N ARG A 88 4.54 -6.04 -13.25
CA ARG A 88 4.41 -7.39 -13.86
C ARG A 88 3.95 -8.42 -12.84
N ARG A 89 4.57 -8.46 -11.67
CA ARG A 89 4.22 -9.43 -10.62
C ARG A 89 2.76 -9.24 -10.15
N ILE A 90 2.31 -8.00 -10.03
CA ILE A 90 0.91 -7.70 -9.68
C ILE A 90 -0.03 -8.22 -10.76
N LEU A 91 0.23 -7.90 -12.04
CA LEU A 91 -0.61 -8.33 -13.15
C LEU A 91 -0.60 -9.85 -13.33
N ASP A 92 0.56 -10.49 -13.24
CA ASP A 92 0.70 -11.95 -13.37
C ASP A 92 0.00 -12.70 -12.24
N SER A 93 -0.27 -12.03 -11.14
CA SER A 93 -1.03 -12.58 -10.00
C SER A 93 -2.54 -12.48 -10.18
N GLY A 94 -3.02 -12.00 -11.33
CA GLY A 94 -4.44 -11.91 -11.65
C GLY A 94 -5.15 -10.70 -11.03
N PHE A 95 -4.41 -9.66 -10.66
CA PHE A 95 -5.01 -8.38 -10.23
C PHE A 95 -5.59 -7.64 -11.43
N ASP A 96 -6.75 -7.06 -11.26
CA ASP A 96 -7.47 -6.28 -12.26
C ASP A 96 -7.72 -4.84 -11.78
N ARG A 97 -8.48 -4.07 -12.55
CA ARG A 97 -8.76 -2.66 -12.25
C ARG A 97 -9.54 -2.41 -10.97
N SER A 98 -10.13 -3.45 -10.37
CA SER A 98 -10.85 -3.35 -9.09
C SER A 98 -9.92 -3.42 -7.87
N CYS A 99 -8.63 -3.66 -8.08
CA CYS A 99 -7.64 -3.73 -7.00
C CYS A 99 -7.21 -2.36 -6.51
N GLY A 100 -6.52 -2.36 -5.38
CA GLY A 100 -5.75 -1.23 -4.86
C GLY A 100 -4.33 -1.66 -4.51
N VAL A 101 -3.47 -0.68 -4.32
CA VAL A 101 -2.11 -0.87 -3.83
C VAL A 101 -2.02 -0.29 -2.42
N VAL A 102 -1.50 -1.05 -1.48
CA VAL A 102 -1.12 -0.55 -0.16
C VAL A 102 0.37 -0.72 0.03
N THR A 103 1.06 0.35 0.46
CA THR A 103 2.51 0.34 0.66
C THR A 103 2.83 0.13 2.13
N LEU A 104 3.91 -0.58 2.40
CA LEU A 104 4.44 -0.77 3.75
C LEU A 104 5.94 -0.54 3.74
N GLY A 105 6.39 0.62 4.21
CA GLY A 105 7.80 0.97 4.20
C GLY A 105 8.06 2.46 4.36
N GLY A 106 9.30 2.85 4.13
CA GLY A 106 9.72 4.24 4.12
C GLY A 106 9.41 4.95 2.79
N GLY A 107 9.94 6.15 2.62
CA GLY A 107 9.70 6.99 1.45
C GLY A 107 10.05 6.33 0.11
N ALA A 108 11.16 5.59 0.04
CA ALA A 108 11.56 4.91 -1.18
C ALA A 108 10.53 3.86 -1.64
N CYS A 109 10.03 3.05 -0.70
CA CYS A 109 8.97 2.09 -0.96
C CYS A 109 7.67 2.79 -1.38
N GLY A 110 7.28 3.83 -0.64
CA GLY A 110 6.10 4.63 -0.93
C GLY A 110 6.13 5.26 -2.31
N ASP A 111 7.27 5.85 -2.70
CA ASP A 111 7.45 6.47 -4.02
C ASP A 111 7.37 5.43 -5.15
N ALA A 112 8.10 4.32 -5.02
CA ALA A 112 8.12 3.28 -6.04
C ALA A 112 6.74 2.63 -6.24
N ALA A 113 6.10 2.23 -5.16
CA ALA A 113 4.78 1.60 -5.22
C ALA A 113 3.67 2.60 -5.55
N GLY A 114 3.83 3.87 -5.15
CA GLY A 114 2.91 4.95 -5.54
C GLY A 114 2.95 5.20 -7.04
N PHE A 115 4.13 5.23 -7.64
CA PHE A 115 4.28 5.34 -9.09
C PHE A 115 3.70 4.11 -9.82
N ALA A 116 3.90 2.91 -9.26
CA ALA A 116 3.27 1.70 -9.79
C ALA A 116 1.73 1.80 -9.74
N ALA A 117 1.16 2.24 -8.63
CA ALA A 117 -0.29 2.42 -8.50
C ALA A 117 -0.85 3.46 -9.49
N ALA A 118 -0.12 4.55 -9.73
CA ALA A 118 -0.52 5.58 -10.67
C ALA A 118 -0.49 5.12 -12.14
N SER A 119 0.41 4.21 -12.49
CA SER A 119 0.61 3.74 -13.85
C SER A 119 -0.06 2.38 -14.13
N LEU A 120 -0.25 1.55 -13.10
CA LEU A 120 -0.88 0.24 -13.22
C LEU A 120 -2.34 0.38 -13.63
N LEU A 121 -2.73 -0.32 -14.71
CA LEU A 121 -4.13 -0.38 -15.15
C LEU A 121 -4.82 1.00 -15.28
N ARG A 122 -4.07 2.02 -15.67
CA ARG A 122 -4.51 3.43 -15.78
C ARG A 122 -4.76 4.12 -14.42
N GLY A 123 -4.15 3.61 -13.38
CA GLY A 123 -4.27 4.11 -12.03
C GLY A 123 -5.27 3.31 -11.19
N VAL A 124 -4.81 2.94 -10.00
CA VAL A 124 -5.62 2.24 -8.99
C VAL A 124 -5.53 2.98 -7.66
N PRO A 125 -6.48 2.79 -6.74
CA PRO A 125 -6.42 3.37 -5.41
C PRO A 125 -5.13 3.02 -4.68
N LEU A 126 -4.60 3.99 -3.94
CA LEU A 126 -3.35 3.88 -3.19
C LEU A 126 -3.57 4.22 -1.73
N ALA A 127 -3.02 3.41 -0.86
CA ALA A 127 -2.89 3.70 0.57
C ALA A 127 -1.44 3.53 1.01
N HIS A 128 -0.99 4.36 1.93
CA HIS A 128 0.36 4.29 2.48
C HIS A 128 0.33 3.86 3.95
N ILE A 129 1.22 2.96 4.32
CA ILE A 129 1.56 2.63 5.71
C ILE A 129 3.05 2.99 5.88
N PRO A 130 3.33 4.27 6.19
CA PRO A 130 4.70 4.74 6.32
C PRO A 130 5.33 4.21 7.62
N THR A 131 6.59 3.80 7.53
CA THR A 131 7.37 3.28 8.66
C THR A 131 8.56 4.16 9.04
N THR A 132 8.71 5.29 8.37
CA THR A 132 9.69 6.33 8.70
C THR A 132 9.01 7.68 8.85
N LEU A 133 9.64 8.58 9.59
CA LEU A 133 9.06 9.90 9.88
C LEU A 133 8.86 10.75 8.61
N LEU A 134 9.75 10.61 7.63
CA LEU A 134 9.72 11.40 6.39
C LEU A 134 8.89 10.77 5.27
N ALA A 135 8.38 9.59 5.49
CA ALA A 135 7.56 8.90 4.50
C ALA A 135 6.13 9.42 4.45
#